data_0aba21de8c1ecadde053274b557dfcf5
#
_entry.id   0aba21de8c1ecadde053274b557dfcf5
#
_cell.length_a   1.000
_cell.length_b   1.000
_cell.length_c   1.000
_cell.angle_alpha   90.00
_cell.angle_beta   90.00
_cell.angle_gamma   90.00
#
_symmetry.space_group_name_H-M   'P 1'
#
loop_
_entity.id
_entity.type
_entity.pdbx_description
1 polymer ?
#
loop_
_entity_poly.entity_id
_entity_poly.type
_entity_poly.pdbx_seq_one_letter_code
_entity_poly.pdbx_strand_id
1 'polypeptide(L)'
;MTTAEDLARELGVSGKTLRVWLRKNRPHAHGQPWEFTREEADSVRRDFRARGSQRAATVPRLINAPTSPRRDHSDEAYVIDLCEELLQERALRQHRFEWLRGDPGTSGNALTLPVDAYFQHHALVVEYRERQHFESIGHFDKPDRLTVSGVHRGEQRRIYDQRRESEIPRHGLRLVVIRFDQLAADNRGRLLRQGTNDRGVVASLLA
;
A
#
# COMPACT_ATOMS: atom_id res chain seq x y z
N MET A 1 -18.23 -7.76 -34.52
CA MET A 1 -17.12 -7.94 -33.56
C MET A 1 -17.37 -7.10 -32.31
N THR A 2 -17.05 -7.57 -31.15
CA THR A 2 -17.26 -6.88 -29.86
C THR A 2 -15.92 -6.37 -29.34
N THR A 3 -15.84 -5.11 -28.96
CA THR A 3 -14.58 -4.53 -28.45
C THR A 3 -14.44 -4.73 -26.93
N ALA A 4 -13.22 -4.55 -26.40
CA ALA A 4 -13.02 -4.57 -24.95
C ALA A 4 -13.80 -3.46 -24.22
N GLU A 5 -14.08 -2.34 -24.88
CA GLU A 5 -14.85 -1.23 -24.35
C GLU A 5 -16.34 -1.58 -24.21
N ASP A 6 -16.88 -2.28 -25.23
CA ASP A 6 -18.27 -2.75 -25.21
C ASP A 6 -18.48 -3.79 -24.10
N LEU A 7 -17.54 -4.76 -23.98
CA LEU A 7 -17.57 -5.75 -22.91
C LEU A 7 -17.40 -5.12 -21.53
N ALA A 8 -16.56 -4.11 -21.38
CA ALA A 8 -16.40 -3.41 -20.10
C ALA A 8 -17.70 -2.72 -19.67
N ARG A 9 -18.40 -2.09 -20.62
CA ARG A 9 -19.69 -1.44 -20.39
C ARG A 9 -20.76 -2.47 -19.99
N GLU A 10 -20.84 -3.60 -20.68
CA GLU A 10 -21.76 -4.70 -20.34
C GLU A 10 -21.47 -5.34 -18.99
N LEU A 11 -20.19 -5.40 -18.59
CA LEU A 11 -19.74 -5.98 -17.32
C LEU A 11 -19.76 -4.99 -16.15
N GLY A 12 -20.14 -3.73 -16.39
CA GLY A 12 -20.21 -2.68 -15.37
C GLY A 12 -18.85 -2.27 -14.80
N VAL A 13 -17.77 -2.36 -15.61
CA VAL A 13 -16.41 -2.01 -15.18
C VAL A 13 -15.77 -1.02 -16.15
N SER A 14 -14.68 -0.37 -15.71
CA SER A 14 -13.93 0.49 -16.63
C SER A 14 -13.17 -0.33 -17.69
N GLY A 15 -13.03 0.21 -18.90
CA GLY A 15 -12.25 -0.42 -19.98
C GLY A 15 -10.81 -0.69 -19.54
N LYS A 16 -10.22 0.17 -18.68
CA LYS A 16 -8.90 -0.06 -18.08
C LYS A 16 -8.88 -1.34 -17.23
N THR A 17 -9.88 -1.55 -16.40
CA THR A 17 -10.01 -2.73 -15.54
C THR A 17 -10.08 -4.00 -16.35
N LEU A 18 -10.91 -4.02 -17.39
CA LEU A 18 -11.05 -5.19 -18.26
C LEU A 18 -9.76 -5.46 -19.05
N ARG A 19 -9.14 -4.45 -19.64
CA ARG A 19 -7.87 -4.62 -20.38
C ARG A 19 -6.73 -5.13 -19.51
N VAL A 20 -6.63 -4.72 -18.25
CA VAL A 20 -5.65 -5.26 -17.29
C VAL A 20 -5.88 -6.75 -17.04
N TRP A 21 -7.15 -7.16 -16.88
CA TRP A 21 -7.49 -8.56 -16.69
C TRP A 21 -7.22 -9.39 -17.95
N LEU A 22 -7.59 -8.89 -19.14
CA LEU A 22 -7.36 -9.54 -20.44
C LEU A 22 -5.88 -9.83 -20.66
N ARG A 23 -4.97 -8.87 -20.41
CA ARG A 23 -3.51 -9.07 -20.55
C ARG A 23 -2.96 -10.18 -19.69
N LYS A 24 -3.60 -10.49 -18.57
CA LYS A 24 -3.17 -11.56 -17.64
C LYS A 24 -3.75 -12.93 -17.99
N ASN A 25 -4.89 -12.97 -18.66
CA ASN A 25 -5.68 -14.19 -18.81
C ASN A 25 -5.87 -14.63 -20.26
N ARG A 26 -5.43 -13.81 -21.24
CA ARG A 26 -5.59 -14.11 -22.67
C ARG A 26 -4.31 -13.78 -23.44
N PRO A 27 -3.87 -14.66 -24.36
CA PRO A 27 -2.79 -14.33 -25.29
C PRO A 27 -3.23 -13.17 -26.19
N HIS A 28 -2.34 -12.20 -26.41
CA HIS A 28 -2.64 -11.04 -27.25
C HIS A 28 -1.37 -10.42 -27.80
N ALA A 29 -1.37 -10.06 -29.08
CA ALA A 29 -0.23 -9.39 -29.70
C ALA A 29 -0.13 -7.94 -29.22
N HIS A 30 1.08 -7.49 -28.93
CA HIS A 30 1.33 -6.15 -28.44
C HIS A 30 0.93 -5.10 -29.48
N GLY A 31 0.15 -4.09 -29.07
CA GLY A 31 -0.24 -2.97 -29.92
C GLY A 31 -1.52 -3.17 -30.74
N GLN A 32 -2.13 -4.36 -30.71
CA GLN A 32 -3.40 -4.57 -31.42
C GLN A 32 -4.63 -4.19 -30.57
N PRO A 33 -5.75 -3.78 -31.15
CA PRO A 33 -6.99 -3.56 -30.44
C PRO A 33 -7.59 -4.90 -29.97
N TRP A 34 -8.28 -4.89 -28.82
CA TRP A 34 -9.01 -6.02 -28.32
C TRP A 34 -10.36 -6.15 -29.01
N GLU A 35 -10.44 -7.04 -29.98
CA GLU A 35 -11.66 -7.39 -30.71
C GLU A 35 -11.96 -8.87 -30.56
N PHE A 36 -13.23 -9.21 -30.34
CA PHE A 36 -13.67 -10.55 -30.02
C PHE A 36 -14.78 -10.99 -30.99
N THR A 37 -14.71 -12.25 -31.40
CA THR A 37 -15.86 -12.94 -31.95
C THR A 37 -16.95 -13.08 -30.88
N ARG A 38 -18.14 -13.52 -31.27
CA ARG A 38 -19.23 -13.76 -30.31
C ARG A 38 -18.86 -14.79 -29.26
N GLU A 39 -18.24 -15.88 -29.67
CA GLU A 39 -17.83 -16.97 -28.77
C GLU A 39 -16.74 -16.55 -27.80
N GLU A 40 -15.75 -15.80 -28.27
CA GLU A 40 -14.69 -15.24 -27.42
C GLU A 40 -15.24 -14.24 -26.42
N ALA A 41 -16.16 -13.38 -26.85
CA ALA A 41 -16.81 -12.42 -25.96
C ALA A 41 -17.61 -13.13 -24.87
N ASP A 42 -18.33 -14.21 -25.20
CA ASP A 42 -19.05 -15.03 -24.22
C ASP A 42 -18.10 -15.74 -23.24
N SER A 43 -16.97 -16.23 -23.73
CA SER A 43 -15.92 -16.78 -22.88
C SER A 43 -15.35 -15.73 -21.90
N VAL A 44 -15.04 -14.52 -22.40
CA VAL A 44 -14.57 -13.41 -21.58
C VAL A 44 -15.60 -13.04 -20.50
N ARG A 45 -16.89 -12.97 -20.85
CA ARG A 45 -17.98 -12.69 -19.90
C ARG A 45 -18.05 -13.73 -18.78
N ARG A 46 -18.01 -15.03 -19.14
CA ARG A 46 -18.04 -16.12 -18.15
C ARG A 46 -16.85 -16.04 -17.20
N ASP A 47 -15.64 -15.98 -17.75
CA ASP A 47 -14.41 -16.05 -16.97
C ASP A 47 -14.22 -14.79 -16.12
N PHE A 48 -14.60 -13.63 -16.64
CA PHE A 48 -14.54 -12.38 -15.89
C PHE A 48 -15.56 -12.34 -14.72
N ARG A 49 -16.78 -12.90 -14.91
CA ARG A 49 -17.78 -13.03 -13.84
C ARG A 49 -17.40 -14.11 -12.84
N ALA A 50 -16.85 -15.24 -13.27
CA ALA A 50 -16.40 -16.33 -12.40
C ALA A 50 -15.32 -15.87 -11.40
N ARG A 51 -14.46 -14.90 -11.75
CA ARG A 51 -13.53 -14.27 -10.79
C ARG A 51 -14.22 -13.62 -9.60
N GLY A 52 -15.46 -13.12 -9.78
CA GLY A 52 -16.29 -12.55 -8.71
C GLY A 52 -16.85 -13.60 -7.76
N SER A 53 -17.25 -14.76 -8.30
CA SER A 53 -17.77 -15.88 -7.52
C SER A 53 -16.69 -16.58 -6.70
N GLN A 54 -15.47 -16.70 -7.21
CA GLN A 54 -14.33 -17.20 -6.42
C GLN A 54 -13.93 -16.26 -5.27
N ARG A 55 -14.28 -14.97 -5.35
CA ARG A 55 -14.14 -14.03 -4.23
C ARG A 55 -15.27 -14.12 -3.20
N ALA A 56 -16.44 -14.65 -3.57
CA ALA A 56 -17.62 -14.75 -2.69
C ALA A 56 -17.71 -16.07 -1.92
N ALA A 57 -16.98 -17.11 -2.31
CA ALA A 57 -16.98 -18.43 -1.67
C ALA A 57 -15.85 -18.62 -0.65
N THR A 58 -15.25 -17.55 -0.18
CA THR A 58 -14.21 -17.62 0.86
C THR A 58 -14.85 -17.27 2.21
N VAL A 59 -14.82 -18.26 3.11
CA VAL A 59 -14.96 -18.24 4.58
C VAL A 59 -14.66 -16.84 5.15
N PRO A 60 -15.32 -16.38 6.25
CA PRO A 60 -15.08 -15.06 6.83
C PRO A 60 -13.59 -14.84 6.97
N ARG A 61 -13.10 -13.91 6.20
CA ARG A 61 -11.70 -13.52 6.11
C ARG A 61 -11.28 -13.10 7.51
N LEU A 62 -10.52 -13.95 8.19
CA LEU A 62 -9.65 -13.49 9.25
C LEU A 62 -8.92 -12.26 8.71
N ILE A 63 -9.10 -11.12 9.37
CA ILE A 63 -8.66 -9.79 8.95
C ILE A 63 -7.13 -9.70 9.06
N ASN A 64 -6.36 -10.62 8.48
CA ASN A 64 -4.90 -10.60 8.44
C ASN A 64 -4.34 -11.61 7.45
N ALA A 65 -4.88 -11.67 6.22
CA ALA A 65 -4.16 -12.38 5.16
C ALA A 65 -3.04 -11.47 4.62
N PRO A 66 -1.80 -11.95 4.47
CA PRO A 66 -0.69 -11.17 3.95
C PRO A 66 -1.02 -10.63 2.56
N THR A 67 -0.92 -9.31 2.44
CA THR A 67 -1.25 -8.60 1.21
C THR A 67 -0.05 -8.57 0.29
N SER A 68 0.05 -9.52 -0.63
CA SER A 68 0.98 -9.54 -1.77
C SER A 68 2.42 -10.01 -1.46
N PRO A 69 2.97 -11.01 -2.19
CA PRO A 69 4.32 -11.57 -1.98
C PRO A 69 5.46 -10.54 -2.08
N ARG A 70 5.20 -9.37 -2.65
CA ARG A 70 6.18 -8.30 -2.80
C ARG A 70 6.33 -7.43 -1.55
N ARG A 71 5.31 -7.40 -0.66
CA ARG A 71 5.36 -6.66 0.61
C ARG A 71 6.01 -7.46 1.72
N ASP A 72 5.85 -8.77 1.71
CA ASP A 72 6.39 -9.68 2.74
C ASP A 72 7.94 -9.68 2.81
N HIS A 73 8.60 -9.12 1.78
CA HIS A 73 10.06 -8.99 1.70
C HIS A 73 10.55 -7.54 1.76
N SER A 74 9.69 -6.57 2.06
CA SER A 74 10.10 -5.17 2.23
C SER A 74 10.82 -4.97 3.58
N ASP A 75 11.61 -3.90 3.69
CA ASP A 75 12.25 -3.54 4.95
C ASP A 75 11.22 -3.09 5.98
N GLU A 76 10.14 -2.42 5.55
CA GLU A 76 8.95 -2.13 6.37
C GLU A 76 8.37 -3.42 6.99
N ALA A 77 8.12 -4.45 6.15
CA ALA A 77 7.56 -5.71 6.64
C ALA A 77 8.47 -6.36 7.67
N TYR A 78 9.78 -6.41 7.42
CA TYR A 78 10.76 -6.94 8.34
C TYR A 78 10.77 -6.22 9.69
N VAL A 79 10.75 -4.89 9.69
CA VAL A 79 10.72 -4.10 10.93
C VAL A 79 9.42 -4.31 11.70
N ILE A 80 8.29 -4.36 11.00
CA ILE A 80 7.00 -4.63 11.64
C ILE A 80 6.92 -6.06 12.20
N ASP A 81 7.50 -7.06 11.50
CA ASP A 81 7.61 -8.42 12.02
C ASP A 81 8.37 -8.46 13.35
N LEU A 82 9.49 -7.72 13.47
CA LEU A 82 10.24 -7.59 14.73
C LEU A 82 9.40 -6.93 15.83
N CYS A 83 8.62 -5.89 15.51
CA CYS A 83 7.71 -5.25 16.46
C CYS A 83 6.63 -6.23 16.94
N GLU A 84 5.99 -6.98 16.03
CA GLU A 84 4.99 -8.00 16.36
C GLU A 84 5.55 -9.06 17.31
N GLU A 85 6.78 -9.50 17.05
CA GLU A 85 7.48 -10.49 17.87
C GLU A 85 7.81 -9.95 19.27
N LEU A 86 8.30 -8.71 19.37
CA LEU A 86 8.67 -8.07 20.63
C LEU A 86 7.46 -7.73 21.50
N LEU A 87 6.39 -7.24 20.87
CA LEU A 87 5.15 -6.84 21.57
C LEU A 87 4.20 -8.02 21.80
N GLN A 88 4.48 -9.19 21.24
CA GLN A 88 3.61 -10.37 21.30
C GLN A 88 2.18 -10.07 20.82
N GLU A 89 2.04 -9.14 19.87
CA GLU A 89 0.79 -8.71 19.29
C GLU A 89 0.92 -8.61 17.77
N ARG A 90 -0.10 -9.06 17.03
CA ARG A 90 -0.20 -8.85 15.59
C ARG A 90 -0.69 -7.43 15.29
N ALA A 91 0.06 -6.71 14.48
CA ALA A 91 -0.29 -5.36 14.05
C ALA A 91 -1.45 -5.35 13.05
N LEU A 92 -2.28 -4.34 13.14
CA LEU A 92 -3.14 -3.94 12.04
C LEU A 92 -2.30 -3.14 11.04
N ARG A 93 -1.75 -3.83 10.02
CA ARG A 93 -0.87 -3.22 9.02
C ARG A 93 -1.65 -2.37 8.05
N GLN A 94 -1.06 -1.22 7.65
CA GLN A 94 -1.68 -0.24 6.76
C GLN A 94 -3.05 0.20 7.27
N HIS A 95 -3.17 0.31 8.60
CA HIS A 95 -4.40 0.74 9.25
C HIS A 95 -4.74 2.19 8.91
N ARG A 96 -6.04 2.51 8.87
CA ARG A 96 -6.52 3.84 8.54
C ARG A 96 -7.48 4.32 9.61
N PHE A 97 -7.10 5.36 10.30
CA PHE A 97 -7.98 6.05 11.24
C PHE A 97 -8.85 7.06 10.49
N GLU A 98 -10.14 7.14 10.82
CA GLU A 98 -11.07 8.08 10.18
C GLU A 98 -10.68 9.56 10.39
N TRP A 99 -10.03 9.86 11.48
CA TRP A 99 -9.56 11.20 11.83
C TRP A 99 -8.21 11.56 11.18
N LEU A 100 -7.39 10.60 10.77
CA LEU A 100 -6.08 10.86 10.15
C LEU A 100 -6.24 11.01 8.64
N ARG A 101 -6.48 12.23 8.19
CA ARG A 101 -6.79 12.53 6.79
C ARG A 101 -5.68 13.31 6.11
N GLY A 102 -5.49 13.04 4.82
CA GLY A 102 -4.68 13.85 3.92
C GLY A 102 -5.39 15.15 3.53
N ASP A 103 -4.83 15.85 2.55
CA ASP A 103 -5.44 17.03 2.00
C ASP A 103 -6.58 16.66 1.02
N PRO A 104 -7.62 17.49 0.92
CA PRO A 104 -8.71 17.25 0.00
C PRO A 104 -8.23 17.31 -1.46
N GLY A 105 -8.66 16.34 -2.25
CA GLY A 105 -8.47 16.37 -3.70
C GLY A 105 -9.38 17.38 -4.40
N THR A 106 -9.33 17.39 -5.72
CA THR A 106 -10.17 18.27 -6.57
C THR A 106 -11.68 18.06 -6.37
N SER A 107 -12.08 16.89 -5.84
CA SER A 107 -13.47 16.58 -5.48
C SER A 107 -13.88 17.07 -4.08
N GLY A 108 -12.99 17.75 -3.34
CA GLY A 108 -13.21 18.18 -1.96
C GLY A 108 -13.09 17.07 -0.91
N ASN A 109 -12.91 15.81 -1.31
CA ASN A 109 -12.80 14.69 -0.39
C ASN A 109 -11.34 14.46 0.04
N ALA A 110 -11.09 14.40 1.34
CA ALA A 110 -9.81 14.00 1.92
C ALA A 110 -9.80 12.50 2.19
N LEU A 111 -8.77 11.81 1.68
CA LEU A 111 -8.58 10.37 1.93
C LEU A 111 -7.91 10.16 3.28
N THR A 112 -8.26 9.09 3.99
CA THR A 112 -7.57 8.68 5.20
C THR A 112 -6.14 8.23 4.88
N LEU A 113 -5.17 8.68 5.68
CA LEU A 113 -3.77 8.28 5.56
C LEU A 113 -3.56 6.93 6.23
N PRO A 114 -2.86 5.98 5.60
CA PRO A 114 -2.49 4.75 6.27
C PRO A 114 -1.37 5.01 7.28
N VAL A 115 -1.32 4.20 8.32
CA VAL A 115 -0.15 4.01 9.17
C VAL A 115 0.43 2.62 8.90
N ASP A 116 1.75 2.44 9.05
CA ASP A 116 2.38 1.16 8.69
C ASP A 116 1.91 0.03 9.60
N ALA A 117 1.85 0.27 10.90
CA ALA A 117 1.34 -0.70 11.88
C ALA A 117 0.64 -0.04 13.06
N TYR A 118 -0.47 -0.62 13.50
CA TYR A 118 -1.18 -0.24 14.72
C TYR A 118 -1.35 -1.45 15.65
N PHE A 119 -0.83 -1.33 16.86
CA PHE A 119 -0.90 -2.30 17.95
C PHE A 119 -1.95 -1.85 18.94
N GLN A 120 -3.12 -2.49 18.89
CA GLN A 120 -4.30 -2.02 19.63
C GLN A 120 -4.14 -2.14 21.15
N HIS A 121 -3.62 -3.26 21.63
CA HIS A 121 -3.46 -3.50 23.08
C HIS A 121 -2.39 -2.59 23.70
N HIS A 122 -1.42 -2.15 22.89
CA HIS A 122 -0.37 -1.23 23.33
C HIS A 122 -0.71 0.25 23.08
N ALA A 123 -1.89 0.54 22.45
CA ALA A 123 -2.24 1.88 21.98
C ALA A 123 -1.08 2.55 21.21
N LEU A 124 -0.39 1.78 20.37
CA LEU A 124 0.87 2.15 19.74
C LEU A 124 0.74 2.10 18.21
N VAL A 125 1.19 3.17 17.57
CA VAL A 125 1.43 3.21 16.13
C VAL A 125 2.94 3.15 15.87
N VAL A 126 3.35 2.32 14.92
CA VAL A 126 4.73 2.24 14.44
C VAL A 126 4.77 2.63 12.98
N GLU A 127 5.68 3.53 12.63
CA GLU A 127 6.00 3.97 11.26
C GLU A 127 7.46 3.61 10.95
N TYR A 128 7.71 3.02 9.77
CA TYR A 128 9.06 2.78 9.29
C TYR A 128 9.41 3.78 8.19
N ARG A 129 10.51 4.51 8.37
CA ARG A 129 10.98 5.50 7.39
C ARG A 129 12.20 5.01 6.63
N GLU A 130 12.02 4.73 5.38
CA GLU A 130 13.09 4.41 4.43
C GLU A 130 13.94 5.65 4.11
N ARG A 131 15.14 5.44 3.55
CA ARG A 131 16.07 6.50 3.13
C ARG A 131 15.42 7.56 2.24
N GLN A 132 14.54 7.16 1.34
CA GLN A 132 13.82 8.08 0.44
C GLN A 132 12.92 9.11 1.15
N HIS A 133 12.66 8.97 2.45
CA HIS A 133 11.98 9.98 3.25
C HIS A 133 12.91 11.17 3.61
N PHE A 134 14.22 10.96 3.57
CA PHE A 134 15.23 11.96 3.97
C PHE A 134 16.00 12.56 2.80
N GLU A 135 16.08 11.86 1.68
CA GLU A 135 16.80 12.30 0.48
C GLU A 135 15.82 12.52 -0.68
N SER A 136 15.97 13.68 -1.34
CA SER A 136 15.28 13.93 -2.60
C SER A 136 15.87 13.04 -3.69
N ILE A 137 15.14 11.99 -4.08
CA ILE A 137 15.57 11.12 -5.18
C ILE A 137 14.89 11.64 -6.44
N GLY A 138 15.65 12.35 -7.28
CA GLY A 138 15.17 13.06 -8.48
C GLY A 138 14.37 12.21 -9.48
N HIS A 139 14.38 10.87 -9.36
CA HIS A 139 13.58 10.00 -10.22
C HIS A 139 12.11 9.89 -9.78
N PHE A 140 11.78 10.15 -8.51
CA PHE A 140 10.42 10.09 -7.97
C PHE A 140 9.75 11.45 -7.84
N ASP A 141 10.52 12.51 -7.75
CA ASP A 141 10.04 13.89 -7.71
C ASP A 141 9.96 14.42 -9.16
N LYS A 142 8.81 14.22 -9.81
CA LYS A 142 8.55 14.85 -11.11
C LYS A 142 8.41 16.35 -10.89
N PRO A 143 9.35 17.20 -11.37
CA PRO A 143 9.36 18.63 -11.08
C PRO A 143 8.13 19.36 -11.63
N ASP A 144 7.45 18.79 -12.64
CA ASP A 144 6.36 19.44 -13.36
C ASP A 144 4.96 19.06 -12.85
N ARG A 145 4.85 18.33 -11.72
CA ARG A 145 3.55 17.86 -11.25
C ARG A 145 3.35 18.09 -9.76
N LEU A 146 2.47 19.04 -9.44
CA LEU A 146 2.00 19.26 -8.08
C LEU A 146 1.02 18.16 -7.64
N THR A 147 1.04 17.84 -6.35
CA THR A 147 0.12 16.94 -5.69
C THR A 147 -1.20 17.65 -5.33
N VAL A 148 -2.15 16.94 -4.76
CA VAL A 148 -3.40 17.53 -4.26
C VAL A 148 -3.18 18.60 -3.18
N SER A 149 -2.03 18.57 -2.49
CA SER A 149 -1.62 19.58 -1.50
C SER A 149 -1.04 20.85 -2.15
N GLY A 150 -1.01 20.94 -3.47
CA GLY A 150 -0.41 22.09 -4.18
C GLY A 150 1.13 22.16 -4.12
N VAL A 151 1.79 21.12 -3.62
CA VAL A 151 3.25 21.03 -3.45
C VAL A 151 3.80 19.79 -4.16
N HIS A 152 5.12 19.72 -4.33
CA HIS A 152 5.78 18.54 -4.88
C HIS A 152 5.65 17.32 -3.96
N ARG A 153 5.77 16.13 -4.54
CA ARG A 153 5.53 14.87 -3.85
C ARG A 153 6.38 14.67 -2.59
N GLY A 154 7.63 15.07 -2.62
CA GLY A 154 8.53 15.03 -1.45
C GLY A 154 8.02 15.91 -0.31
N GLU A 155 7.58 17.12 -0.63
CA GLU A 155 7.01 18.06 0.34
C GLU A 155 5.67 17.55 0.89
N GLN A 156 4.79 17.02 0.04
CA GLN A 156 3.54 16.41 0.52
C GLN A 156 3.82 15.28 1.51
N ARG A 157 4.86 14.45 1.27
CA ARG A 157 5.26 13.40 2.20
C ARG A 157 5.63 13.97 3.56
N ARG A 158 6.46 15.03 3.60
CA ARG A 158 6.83 15.71 4.86
C ARG A 158 5.62 16.26 5.60
N ILE A 159 4.69 16.90 4.89
CA ILE A 159 3.44 17.41 5.46
C ILE A 159 2.64 16.27 6.10
N TYR A 160 2.53 15.12 5.44
CA TYR A 160 1.77 13.99 5.97
C TYR A 160 2.50 13.28 7.11
N ASP A 161 3.82 13.24 7.10
CA ASP A 161 4.61 12.73 8.22
C ASP A 161 4.46 13.63 9.46
N GLN A 162 4.54 14.95 9.31
CA GLN A 162 4.27 15.90 10.39
C GLN A 162 2.83 15.78 10.92
N ARG A 163 1.87 15.55 10.02
CA ARG A 163 0.47 15.33 10.42
C ARG A 163 0.32 14.07 11.27
N ARG A 164 0.96 12.96 10.91
CA ARG A 164 0.99 11.75 11.76
C ARG A 164 1.61 12.05 13.13
N GLU A 165 2.76 12.72 13.15
CA GLU A 165 3.47 13.07 14.37
C GLU A 165 2.66 13.96 15.31
N SER A 166 1.81 14.83 14.77
CA SER A 166 0.96 15.71 15.58
C SER A 166 -0.36 15.06 15.98
N GLU A 167 -1.04 14.37 15.05
CA GLU A 167 -2.41 13.89 15.28
C GLU A 167 -2.44 12.57 16.06
N ILE A 168 -1.50 11.67 15.83
CA ILE A 168 -1.50 10.35 16.52
C ILE A 168 -1.43 10.53 18.04
N PRO A 169 -0.49 11.33 18.61
CA PRO A 169 -0.47 11.57 20.05
C PRO A 169 -1.69 12.33 20.58
N ARG A 170 -2.26 13.25 19.80
CA ARG A 170 -3.50 13.98 20.20
C ARG A 170 -4.70 13.07 20.36
N HIS A 171 -4.70 11.93 19.70
CA HIS A 171 -5.74 10.91 19.83
C HIS A 171 -5.40 9.83 20.89
N GLY A 172 -4.44 10.10 21.76
CA GLY A 172 -4.09 9.21 22.88
C GLY A 172 -3.30 7.97 22.48
N LEU A 173 -2.72 7.95 21.28
CA LEU A 173 -1.88 6.86 20.80
C LEU A 173 -0.40 7.24 20.90
N ARG A 174 0.44 6.30 21.31
CA ARG A 174 1.89 6.47 21.22
C ARG A 174 2.32 6.29 19.76
N LEU A 175 3.24 7.12 19.29
CA LEU A 175 3.87 6.98 17.98
C LEU A 175 5.35 6.66 18.15
N VAL A 176 5.79 5.58 17.52
CA VAL A 176 7.21 5.23 17.38
C VAL A 176 7.57 5.26 15.90
N VAL A 177 8.56 6.06 15.56
CA VAL A 177 9.11 6.15 14.22
C VAL A 177 10.47 5.45 14.20
N ILE A 178 10.56 4.37 13.44
CA ILE A 178 11.80 3.62 13.23
C ILE A 178 12.39 4.04 11.89
N ARG A 179 13.63 4.54 11.91
CA ARG A 179 14.31 5.01 10.70
C ARG A 179 15.31 3.97 10.22
N PHE A 180 15.50 3.91 8.90
CA PHE A 180 16.46 2.99 8.28
C PHE A 180 17.90 3.14 8.84
N ASP A 181 18.32 4.35 9.20
CA ASP A 181 19.65 4.66 9.71
C ASP A 181 19.88 4.30 11.19
N GLN A 182 18.83 3.87 11.89
CA GLN A 182 18.92 3.30 13.24
C GLN A 182 19.25 1.80 13.21
N LEU A 183 19.10 1.17 12.05
CA LEU A 183 19.39 -0.23 11.80
C LEU A 183 20.56 -0.36 10.82
N ALA A 184 21.20 -1.53 10.80
CA ALA A 184 22.28 -1.77 9.84
C ALA A 184 21.73 -1.80 8.41
N ALA A 185 22.21 -0.88 7.57
CA ALA A 185 21.78 -0.76 6.18
C ALA A 185 22.99 -0.74 5.23
N ASP A 186 22.77 -1.16 3.98
CA ASP A 186 23.74 -1.03 2.92
C ASP A 186 23.81 0.43 2.41
N ASN A 187 24.74 0.70 1.50
CA ASN A 187 24.93 2.01 0.90
C ASN A 187 23.74 2.48 0.02
N ARG A 188 22.79 1.61 -0.28
CA ARG A 188 21.54 1.91 -0.97
C ARG A 188 20.38 2.16 0.02
N GLY A 189 20.63 2.05 1.33
CA GLY A 189 19.64 2.22 2.37
C GLY A 189 18.74 1.00 2.58
N ARG A 190 19.12 -0.19 2.10
CA ARG A 190 18.43 -1.45 2.37
C ARG A 190 18.95 -2.05 3.65
N LEU A 191 18.07 -2.55 4.50
CA LEU A 191 18.44 -3.19 5.75
C LEU A 191 19.22 -4.50 5.50
N LEU A 192 20.31 -4.67 6.23
CA LEU A 192 21.12 -5.90 6.22
C LEU A 192 20.46 -7.04 6.98
N ARG A 193 19.39 -6.76 7.71
CA ARG A 193 18.55 -7.69 8.48
C ARG A 193 19.38 -8.57 9.43
N GLN A 194 20.09 -7.89 10.32
CA GLN A 194 20.95 -8.51 11.35
C GLN A 194 20.12 -8.92 12.57
N GLY A 195 19.23 -9.87 12.44
CA GLY A 195 18.20 -10.33 13.37
C GLY A 195 18.36 -9.96 14.86
N THR A 196 19.42 -10.46 15.53
CA THR A 196 19.64 -10.20 16.97
C THR A 196 19.93 -8.72 17.26
N ASN A 197 20.77 -8.07 16.46
CA ASN A 197 21.12 -6.66 16.61
C ASN A 197 19.90 -5.76 16.38
N ASP A 198 19.19 -5.98 15.28
CA ASP A 198 18.02 -5.18 14.91
C ASP A 198 16.92 -5.33 15.95
N ARG A 199 16.73 -6.55 16.48
CA ARG A 199 15.80 -6.83 17.60
C ARG A 199 16.14 -6.00 18.83
N GLY A 200 17.41 -5.89 19.21
CA GLY A 200 17.85 -5.08 20.34
C GLY A 200 17.56 -3.59 20.15
N VAL A 201 17.82 -3.06 18.94
CA VAL A 201 17.53 -1.67 18.60
C VAL A 201 16.03 -1.41 18.62
N VAL A 202 15.23 -2.25 17.95
CA VAL A 202 13.77 -2.10 17.93
C VAL A 202 13.18 -2.20 19.34
N ALA A 203 13.65 -3.13 20.18
CA ALA A 203 13.20 -3.25 21.57
C ALA A 203 13.44 -1.96 22.35
N SER A 204 14.61 -1.32 22.18
CA SER A 204 14.93 -0.05 22.87
C SER A 204 14.08 1.12 22.39
N LEU A 205 13.62 1.12 21.14
CA LEU A 205 12.72 2.15 20.58
C LEU A 205 11.27 1.94 21.02
N LEU A 206 10.88 0.69 21.29
CA LEU A 206 9.54 0.34 21.76
C LEU A 206 9.35 0.51 23.27
N ALA A 207 10.44 0.58 24.04
CA ALA A 207 10.37 0.81 25.49
C ALA A 207 9.88 2.24 25.80
#